data_823fb7d356714488d63c9b2dcf943bdb
#
_entry.id   823fb7d356714488d63c9b2dcf943bdb
#
_cell.length_a   1.000
_cell.length_b   1.000
_cell.length_c   1.000
_cell.angle_alpha   90.00
_cell.angle_beta   90.00
_cell.angle_gamma   90.00
#
_symmetry.space_group_name_H-M   'P 1'
#
loop_
_entity.id
_entity.type
_entity.pdbx_description
1 polymer ?
#
loop_
_entity_poly.entity_id
_entity_poly.type
_entity_poly.pdbx_seq_one_letter_code
_entity_poly.pdbx_strand_id
1 'polypeptide(L)'
;MNTSYQRFRRFAAVLVGIVFLVSGLLKMIDPVGTMLILQEYFRFFQVPGLMPTAKGLGIALSVAEAAVGVSLITGVLRKMAAVLTYVLLGFFTIVTFVLWVLNPTMDCGCFGEAVHLSHAQSFWKNVILLLLSVIAFTPFHDFGRPKRNRIVAAVLAGLSLLVVVIYSNRHLPIMDFTAFDWGAELYASLDDEVAADNHYKAAYVYQKDGKEGVFDLTALPDSTWTFVRVDTVFRKTTAVSEDYPILSFSDADGVYHDRMAAEGNVVVLSVYDVAKAPWERVREHYHAVLNAGGMPLVLVSAVPGDVRLPKDLPLYYADYKTLITLNRSNGGGSYFNEGELVNKWDVRHLPENLQADFAADPVDLSTHYIIRRRLRTQGFCVYLAALLLLI
;
A
#
# COMPACT_ATOMS: atom_id res chain seq x y z
N MET A 1 -35.14 5.82 -31.15
CA MET A 1 -33.69 5.76 -31.00
C MET A 1 -33.22 4.38 -31.43
N ASN A 2 -32.20 4.27 -32.28
CA ASN A 2 -31.76 2.99 -32.91
C ASN A 2 -31.30 2.01 -31.79
N THR A 3 -31.77 0.77 -31.82
CA THR A 3 -31.46 -0.30 -30.83
C THR A 3 -29.96 -0.55 -30.72
N SER A 4 -29.22 -0.39 -31.83
CA SER A 4 -27.75 -0.51 -31.84
C SER A 4 -27.06 0.60 -31.03
N TYR A 5 -27.55 1.83 -31.06
CA TYR A 5 -27.02 2.93 -30.30
C TYR A 5 -27.25 2.75 -28.79
N GLN A 6 -28.43 2.24 -28.39
CA GLN A 6 -28.69 1.93 -26.99
C GLN A 6 -27.79 0.81 -26.45
N ARG A 7 -27.49 -0.22 -27.27
CA ARG A 7 -26.53 -1.28 -26.89
C ARG A 7 -25.12 -0.72 -26.73
N PHE A 8 -24.69 0.16 -27.63
CA PHE A 8 -23.37 0.79 -27.56
C PHE A 8 -23.22 1.67 -26.32
N ARG A 9 -24.21 2.49 -25.99
CA ARG A 9 -24.24 3.27 -24.74
C ARG A 9 -24.14 2.37 -23.51
N ARG A 10 -24.88 1.27 -23.51
CA ARG A 10 -24.82 0.30 -22.41
C ARG A 10 -23.43 -0.32 -22.28
N PHE A 11 -22.83 -0.72 -23.39
CA PHE A 11 -21.49 -1.25 -23.45
C PHE A 11 -20.46 -0.24 -22.89
N ALA A 12 -20.52 1.01 -23.35
CA ALA A 12 -19.64 2.07 -22.82
C ALA A 12 -19.82 2.27 -21.31
N ALA A 13 -21.06 2.29 -20.80
CA ALA A 13 -21.32 2.40 -19.36
C ALA A 13 -20.73 1.22 -18.56
N VAL A 14 -20.87 -0.01 -19.08
CA VAL A 14 -20.31 -1.22 -18.44
C VAL A 14 -18.78 -1.17 -18.44
N LEU A 15 -18.16 -0.75 -19.54
CA LEU A 15 -16.69 -0.66 -19.64
C LEU A 15 -16.15 0.36 -18.63
N VAL A 16 -16.72 1.55 -18.55
CA VAL A 16 -16.36 2.55 -17.52
C VAL A 16 -16.59 1.97 -16.12
N GLY A 17 -17.72 1.28 -15.91
CA GLY A 17 -18.05 0.64 -14.65
C GLY A 17 -17.03 -0.42 -14.21
N ILE A 18 -16.54 -1.24 -15.12
CA ILE A 18 -15.48 -2.24 -14.83
C ILE A 18 -14.20 -1.56 -14.38
N VAL A 19 -13.77 -0.50 -15.08
CA VAL A 19 -12.55 0.23 -14.69
C VAL A 19 -12.69 0.84 -13.30
N PHE A 20 -13.83 1.46 -12.97
CA PHE A 20 -14.10 2.00 -11.64
C PHE A 20 -14.15 0.91 -10.56
N LEU A 21 -14.79 -0.22 -10.84
CA LEU A 21 -14.88 -1.33 -9.89
C LEU A 21 -13.49 -1.92 -9.60
N VAL A 22 -12.69 -2.17 -10.63
CA VAL A 22 -11.33 -2.71 -10.48
C VAL A 22 -10.45 -1.71 -9.74
N SER A 23 -10.49 -0.42 -10.12
CA SER A 23 -9.73 0.65 -9.46
C SER A 23 -10.07 0.74 -7.96
N GLY A 24 -11.35 0.76 -7.63
CA GLY A 24 -11.80 0.81 -6.23
C GLY A 24 -11.41 -0.45 -5.45
N LEU A 25 -11.56 -1.66 -6.04
CA LEU A 25 -11.17 -2.92 -5.40
C LEU A 25 -9.68 -3.00 -5.09
N LEU A 26 -8.81 -2.66 -6.04
CA LEU A 26 -7.37 -2.68 -5.85
C LEU A 26 -6.94 -1.75 -4.71
N LYS A 27 -7.54 -0.56 -4.61
CA LYS A 27 -7.30 0.37 -3.50
C LYS A 27 -7.87 -0.12 -2.16
N MET A 28 -9.01 -0.84 -2.17
CA MET A 28 -9.58 -1.42 -0.95
C MET A 28 -8.75 -2.57 -0.38
N ILE A 29 -8.01 -3.30 -1.22
CA ILE A 29 -7.17 -4.43 -0.79
C ILE A 29 -6.01 -3.91 0.06
N ASP A 30 -5.40 -2.78 -0.31
CA ASP A 30 -4.34 -2.11 0.45
C ASP A 30 -4.73 -0.66 0.83
N PRO A 31 -5.51 -0.48 1.91
CA PRO A 31 -5.87 0.86 2.39
C PRO A 31 -4.67 1.66 2.89
N VAL A 32 -3.59 0.99 3.30
CA VAL A 32 -2.37 1.66 3.79
C VAL A 32 -1.56 2.20 2.61
N GLY A 33 -1.39 1.42 1.53
CA GLY A 33 -0.78 1.91 0.30
C GLY A 33 -1.56 3.10 -0.30
N THR A 34 -2.90 3.01 -0.35
CA THR A 34 -3.75 4.14 -0.77
C THR A 34 -3.57 5.36 0.13
N MET A 35 -3.40 5.19 1.45
CA MET A 35 -3.09 6.27 2.38
C MET A 35 -1.75 6.93 2.05
N LEU A 36 -0.70 6.14 1.78
CA LEU A 36 0.64 6.66 1.45
C LEU A 36 0.60 7.53 0.19
N ILE A 37 -0.06 7.06 -0.86
CA ILE A 37 -0.25 7.83 -2.08
C ILE A 37 -0.98 9.15 -1.80
N LEU A 38 -2.06 9.15 -1.01
CA LEU A 38 -2.75 10.39 -0.64
C LEU A 38 -1.89 11.34 0.20
N GLN A 39 -1.03 10.82 1.07
CA GLN A 39 -0.08 11.63 1.83
C GLN A 39 0.94 12.29 0.91
N GLU A 40 1.43 11.59 -0.13
CA GLU A 40 2.30 12.18 -1.16
C GLU A 40 1.59 13.31 -1.90
N TYR A 41 0.31 13.14 -2.26
CA TYR A 41 -0.51 14.21 -2.85
C TYR A 41 -0.64 15.41 -1.90
N PHE A 42 -0.93 15.18 -0.61
CA PHE A 42 -1.07 16.27 0.35
C PHE A 42 0.23 17.04 0.56
N ARG A 43 1.39 16.37 0.51
CA ARG A 43 2.70 17.04 0.52
C ARG A 43 2.91 17.85 -0.74
N PHE A 44 2.67 17.25 -1.90
CA PHE A 44 2.85 17.90 -3.20
C PHE A 44 2.00 19.19 -3.32
N PHE A 45 0.74 19.13 -2.91
CA PHE A 45 -0.16 20.29 -2.90
C PHE A 45 -0.02 21.20 -1.68
N GLN A 46 0.94 20.93 -0.80
CA GLN A 46 1.23 21.72 0.41
C GLN A 46 0.02 21.87 1.36
N VAL A 47 -0.75 20.80 1.57
CA VAL A 47 -1.90 20.76 2.48
C VAL A 47 -1.69 19.76 3.64
N PRO A 48 -0.66 19.97 4.49
CA PRO A 48 -0.28 19.01 5.53
C PRO A 48 -1.37 18.77 6.59
N GLY A 49 -2.28 19.73 6.80
CA GLY A 49 -3.41 19.58 7.70
C GLY A 49 -4.35 18.41 7.37
N LEU A 50 -4.32 17.90 6.13
CA LEU A 50 -5.11 16.75 5.70
C LEU A 50 -4.41 15.39 5.92
N MET A 51 -3.13 15.36 6.30
CA MET A 51 -2.36 14.12 6.52
C MET A 51 -3.07 13.11 7.43
N PRO A 52 -3.63 13.51 8.60
CA PRO A 52 -4.31 12.55 9.49
C PRO A 52 -5.56 11.90 8.88
N THR A 53 -6.15 12.55 7.88
CA THR A 53 -7.39 12.09 7.22
C THR A 53 -7.12 11.16 6.03
N ALA A 54 -5.86 11.02 5.58
CA ALA A 54 -5.47 10.31 4.35
C ALA A 54 -6.04 8.89 4.28
N LYS A 55 -5.95 8.10 5.37
CA LYS A 55 -6.48 6.74 5.40
C LYS A 55 -7.99 6.71 5.23
N GLY A 56 -8.72 7.55 5.95
CA GLY A 56 -10.17 7.63 5.88
C GLY A 56 -10.66 8.10 4.50
N LEU A 57 -10.02 9.12 3.95
CA LEU A 57 -10.31 9.61 2.60
C LEU A 57 -9.98 8.57 1.53
N GLY A 58 -8.87 7.84 1.67
CA GLY A 58 -8.50 6.75 0.76
C GLY A 58 -9.54 5.65 0.73
N ILE A 59 -10.01 5.19 1.89
CA ILE A 59 -11.08 4.19 2.00
C ILE A 59 -12.38 4.73 1.39
N ALA A 60 -12.79 5.96 1.72
CA ALA A 60 -14.02 6.56 1.21
C ALA A 60 -13.99 6.70 -0.32
N LEU A 61 -12.85 7.13 -0.89
CA LEU A 61 -12.66 7.24 -2.33
C LEU A 61 -12.73 5.86 -3.01
N SER A 62 -12.05 4.86 -2.46
CA SER A 62 -12.06 3.49 -2.99
C SER A 62 -13.47 2.89 -3.00
N VAL A 63 -14.21 3.08 -1.92
CA VAL A 63 -15.62 2.64 -1.80
C VAL A 63 -16.51 3.39 -2.80
N ALA A 64 -16.33 4.69 -2.95
CA ALA A 64 -17.10 5.48 -3.92
C ALA A 64 -16.83 5.02 -5.37
N GLU A 65 -15.57 4.80 -5.74
CA GLU A 65 -15.21 4.25 -7.05
C GLU A 65 -15.88 2.89 -7.30
N ALA A 66 -15.74 1.94 -6.38
CA ALA A 66 -16.32 0.61 -6.54
C ALA A 66 -17.87 0.66 -6.58
N ALA A 67 -18.50 1.50 -5.76
CA ALA A 67 -19.96 1.68 -5.77
C ALA A 67 -20.46 2.29 -7.10
N VAL A 68 -19.73 3.27 -7.64
CA VAL A 68 -19.99 3.80 -9.00
C VAL A 68 -19.85 2.68 -10.03
N GLY A 69 -18.78 1.89 -9.95
CA GLY A 69 -18.56 0.74 -10.84
C GLY A 69 -19.73 -0.24 -10.83
N VAL A 70 -20.14 -0.72 -9.65
CA VAL A 70 -21.32 -1.60 -9.48
C VAL A 70 -22.59 -0.96 -10.02
N SER A 71 -22.81 0.33 -9.74
CA SER A 71 -23.99 1.06 -10.19
C SER A 71 -24.05 1.19 -11.73
N LEU A 72 -22.93 1.42 -12.38
CA LEU A 72 -22.84 1.50 -13.85
C LEU A 72 -23.04 0.15 -14.52
N ILE A 73 -22.50 -0.93 -13.95
CA ILE A 73 -22.63 -2.28 -14.50
C ILE A 73 -24.06 -2.80 -14.29
N THR A 74 -24.64 -2.69 -13.10
CA THR A 74 -26.01 -3.14 -12.82
C THR A 74 -27.09 -2.24 -13.43
N GLY A 75 -26.78 -0.94 -13.56
CA GLY A 75 -27.73 0.11 -13.92
C GLY A 75 -28.63 0.57 -12.78
N VAL A 76 -28.27 0.25 -11.55
CA VAL A 76 -28.94 0.76 -10.33
C VAL A 76 -28.42 2.17 -10.07
N LEU A 77 -29.30 3.08 -9.61
CA LEU A 77 -28.95 4.50 -9.29
C LEU A 77 -28.22 5.24 -10.44
N ARG A 78 -28.54 4.94 -11.70
CA ARG A 78 -27.83 5.44 -12.90
C ARG A 78 -27.59 6.95 -12.93
N LYS A 79 -28.57 7.75 -12.52
CA LYS A 79 -28.42 9.22 -12.53
C LYS A 79 -27.33 9.65 -11.56
N MET A 80 -27.35 9.13 -10.35
CA MET A 80 -26.36 9.42 -9.33
C MET A 80 -24.97 8.91 -9.74
N ALA A 81 -24.91 7.67 -10.26
CA ALA A 81 -23.67 7.09 -10.77
C ALA A 81 -23.08 7.91 -11.93
N ALA A 82 -23.91 8.39 -12.86
CA ALA A 82 -23.45 9.24 -13.97
C ALA A 82 -22.87 10.57 -13.47
N VAL A 83 -23.55 11.25 -12.52
CA VAL A 83 -23.04 12.49 -11.93
C VAL A 83 -21.72 12.24 -11.20
N LEU A 84 -21.66 11.21 -10.36
CA LEU A 84 -20.43 10.86 -9.63
C LEU A 84 -19.29 10.48 -10.58
N THR A 85 -19.60 9.77 -11.68
CA THR A 85 -18.61 9.45 -12.72
C THR A 85 -17.99 10.72 -13.30
N TYR A 86 -18.80 11.70 -13.67
CA TYR A 86 -18.29 12.97 -14.20
C TYR A 86 -17.48 13.75 -13.17
N VAL A 87 -17.95 13.80 -11.92
CA VAL A 87 -17.23 14.49 -10.83
C VAL A 87 -15.88 13.84 -10.58
N LEU A 88 -15.84 12.51 -10.42
CA LEU A 88 -14.60 11.78 -10.14
C LEU A 88 -13.64 11.83 -11.34
N LEU A 89 -14.12 11.54 -12.56
CA LEU A 89 -13.26 11.60 -13.75
C LEU A 89 -12.78 13.02 -14.03
N GLY A 90 -13.63 14.04 -13.86
CA GLY A 90 -13.23 15.42 -14.00
C GLY A 90 -12.13 15.81 -13.01
N PHE A 91 -12.32 15.47 -11.73
CA PHE A 91 -11.32 15.66 -10.69
C PHE A 91 -10.01 14.93 -11.02
N PHE A 92 -10.06 13.62 -11.31
CA PHE A 92 -8.86 12.86 -11.63
C PHE A 92 -8.17 13.32 -12.92
N THR A 93 -8.93 13.77 -13.91
CA THR A 93 -8.34 14.33 -15.15
C THR A 93 -7.56 15.60 -14.87
N ILE A 94 -8.11 16.50 -14.04
CA ILE A 94 -7.41 17.73 -13.65
C ILE A 94 -6.14 17.40 -12.85
N VAL A 95 -6.25 16.53 -11.85
CA VAL A 95 -5.10 16.14 -11.02
C VAL A 95 -4.02 15.48 -11.87
N THR A 96 -4.37 14.50 -12.71
CA THR A 96 -3.39 13.81 -13.56
C THR A 96 -2.79 14.71 -14.64
N PHE A 97 -3.53 15.71 -15.11
CA PHE A 97 -2.97 16.76 -15.98
C PHE A 97 -1.90 17.58 -15.27
N VAL A 98 -2.17 18.04 -14.05
CA VAL A 98 -1.20 18.79 -13.23
C VAL A 98 0.05 17.95 -12.98
N LEU A 99 -0.10 16.67 -12.61
CA LEU A 99 1.03 15.78 -12.42
C LEU A 99 1.82 15.55 -13.71
N TRP A 100 1.14 15.42 -14.85
CA TRP A 100 1.81 15.26 -16.14
C TRP A 100 2.65 16.48 -16.53
N VAL A 101 2.12 17.68 -16.28
CA VAL A 101 2.83 18.95 -16.59
C VAL A 101 4.01 19.18 -15.64
N LEU A 102 3.81 18.95 -14.34
CA LEU A 102 4.82 19.21 -13.30
C LEU A 102 5.80 18.04 -13.11
N ASN A 103 5.44 16.85 -13.57
CA ASN A 103 6.22 15.60 -13.56
C ASN A 103 6.95 15.33 -12.23
N PRO A 104 6.25 15.30 -11.07
CA PRO A 104 6.85 14.98 -9.78
C PRO A 104 7.30 13.52 -9.71
N THR A 105 8.24 13.22 -8.81
CA THR A 105 8.74 11.85 -8.55
C THR A 105 7.79 11.07 -7.62
N MET A 106 6.51 10.98 -7.98
CA MET A 106 5.50 10.25 -7.21
C MET A 106 4.58 9.45 -8.14
N ASP A 107 3.97 8.40 -7.62
CA ASP A 107 3.04 7.58 -8.37
C ASP A 107 1.67 8.25 -8.53
N CYS A 108 1.01 7.94 -9.64
CA CYS A 108 -0.33 8.47 -9.94
C CYS A 108 -1.44 7.88 -9.06
N GLY A 109 -1.23 6.68 -8.49
CA GLY A 109 -2.15 6.02 -7.59
C GLY A 109 -3.53 5.65 -8.14
N CYS A 110 -3.72 5.71 -9.47
CA CYS A 110 -5.01 5.43 -10.09
C CYS A 110 -5.56 4.02 -9.78
N PHE A 111 -4.67 3.05 -9.61
CA PHE A 111 -4.98 1.66 -9.25
C PHE A 111 -4.32 1.24 -7.93
N GLY A 112 -4.09 2.20 -7.02
CA GLY A 112 -3.30 1.95 -5.82
C GLY A 112 -1.85 1.60 -6.19
N GLU A 113 -1.22 0.73 -5.42
CA GLU A 113 0.14 0.22 -5.69
C GLU A 113 0.18 -0.98 -6.66
N ALA A 114 -0.99 -1.44 -7.14
CA ALA A 114 -1.06 -2.62 -7.99
C ALA A 114 -0.59 -2.39 -9.44
N VAL A 115 -0.73 -1.16 -9.95
CA VAL A 115 -0.36 -0.81 -11.33
C VAL A 115 0.23 0.59 -11.36
N HIS A 116 1.51 0.66 -11.66
CA HIS A 116 2.24 1.91 -11.85
C HIS A 116 2.05 2.41 -13.28
N LEU A 117 1.31 3.49 -13.44
CA LEU A 117 1.10 4.18 -14.72
C LEU A 117 1.89 5.49 -14.72
N SER A 118 2.51 5.83 -15.85
CA SER A 118 3.08 7.16 -16.01
C SER A 118 1.99 8.23 -15.91
N HIS A 119 2.37 9.47 -15.57
CA HIS A 119 1.42 10.58 -15.45
C HIS A 119 0.65 10.81 -16.76
N ALA A 120 1.35 10.70 -17.91
CA ALA A 120 0.73 10.82 -19.24
C ALA A 120 -0.28 9.69 -19.51
N GLN A 121 0.08 8.42 -19.20
CA GLN A 121 -0.83 7.29 -19.36
C GLN A 121 -2.08 7.44 -18.52
N SER A 122 -1.94 7.91 -17.27
CA SER A 122 -3.06 8.14 -16.36
C SER A 122 -3.98 9.26 -16.85
N PHE A 123 -3.42 10.35 -17.36
CA PHE A 123 -4.20 11.45 -17.96
C PHE A 123 -5.00 10.95 -19.18
N TRP A 124 -4.36 10.33 -20.17
CA TRP A 124 -5.04 9.86 -21.35
C TRP A 124 -6.08 8.77 -21.07
N LYS A 125 -5.82 7.87 -20.14
CA LYS A 125 -6.82 6.92 -19.63
C LYS A 125 -8.08 7.66 -19.13
N ASN A 126 -7.91 8.69 -18.29
CA ASN A 126 -9.04 9.46 -17.75
C ASN A 126 -9.80 10.22 -18.85
N VAL A 127 -9.10 10.79 -19.84
CA VAL A 127 -9.73 11.44 -21.02
C VAL A 127 -10.58 10.43 -21.81
N ILE A 128 -10.05 9.25 -22.08
CA ILE A 128 -10.78 8.19 -22.80
C ILE A 128 -12.03 7.77 -22.01
N LEU A 129 -11.91 7.56 -20.69
CA LEU A 129 -13.04 7.22 -19.84
C LEU A 129 -14.10 8.33 -19.79
N LEU A 130 -13.66 9.60 -19.81
CA LEU A 130 -14.57 10.75 -19.87
C LEU A 130 -15.35 10.77 -21.19
N LEU A 131 -14.70 10.57 -22.32
CA LEU A 131 -15.35 10.47 -23.62
C LEU A 131 -16.35 9.30 -23.71
N LEU A 132 -15.97 8.12 -23.18
CA LEU A 132 -16.88 6.97 -23.07
C LEU A 132 -18.08 7.29 -22.17
N SER A 133 -17.87 8.05 -21.09
CA SER A 133 -18.95 8.49 -20.19
C SER A 133 -19.93 9.45 -20.89
N VAL A 134 -19.43 10.36 -21.74
CA VAL A 134 -20.28 11.23 -22.57
C VAL A 134 -21.17 10.37 -23.49
N ILE A 135 -20.60 9.38 -24.16
CA ILE A 135 -21.36 8.47 -25.03
C ILE A 135 -22.39 7.67 -24.21
N ALA A 136 -21.99 7.16 -23.05
CA ALA A 136 -22.85 6.33 -22.20
C ALA A 136 -24.06 7.09 -21.64
N PHE A 137 -23.90 8.37 -21.30
CA PHE A 137 -24.91 9.13 -20.54
C PHE A 137 -25.66 10.17 -21.36
N THR A 138 -25.32 10.41 -22.62
CA THR A 138 -26.05 11.33 -23.48
C THR A 138 -27.11 10.60 -24.33
N PRO A 139 -28.40 10.98 -24.30
CA PRO A 139 -29.04 12.00 -23.48
C PRO A 139 -29.23 11.56 -22.02
N PHE A 140 -29.06 12.50 -21.10
CA PHE A 140 -28.98 12.23 -19.65
C PHE A 140 -30.30 11.73 -19.02
N HIS A 141 -31.44 11.97 -19.64
CA HIS A 141 -32.77 11.69 -19.10
C HIS A 141 -33.30 10.28 -19.45
N ASP A 142 -32.66 9.56 -20.36
CA ASP A 142 -33.16 8.27 -20.86
C ASP A 142 -32.55 7.08 -20.10
N PHE A 143 -32.81 7.04 -18.80
CA PHE A 143 -32.38 5.95 -17.92
C PHE A 143 -33.58 5.07 -17.54
N GLY A 144 -33.72 3.93 -18.19
CA GLY A 144 -34.73 2.94 -17.82
C GLY A 144 -34.62 2.46 -16.37
N ARG A 145 -35.72 1.92 -15.80
CA ARG A 145 -35.71 1.33 -14.45
C ARG A 145 -34.92 0.01 -14.44
N PRO A 146 -34.09 -0.23 -13.42
CA PRO A 146 -33.36 -1.49 -13.29
C PRO A 146 -34.33 -2.63 -12.98
N LYS A 147 -34.07 -3.83 -13.50
CA LYS A 147 -34.83 -5.04 -13.14
C LYS A 147 -34.53 -5.43 -11.69
N ARG A 148 -35.49 -6.08 -11.00
CA ARG A 148 -35.35 -6.53 -9.60
C ARG A 148 -34.06 -7.34 -9.37
N ASN A 149 -33.73 -8.25 -10.28
CA ASN A 149 -32.51 -9.08 -10.17
C ASN A 149 -31.24 -8.24 -10.13
N ARG A 150 -31.18 -7.14 -10.87
CA ARG A 150 -30.02 -6.22 -10.86
C ARG A 150 -29.90 -5.42 -9.54
N ILE A 151 -31.04 -5.12 -8.91
CA ILE A 151 -31.04 -4.48 -7.59
C ILE A 151 -30.48 -5.46 -6.56
N VAL A 152 -30.93 -6.72 -6.60
CA VAL A 152 -30.42 -7.78 -5.71
C VAL A 152 -28.90 -7.96 -5.93
N ALA A 153 -28.45 -8.06 -7.20
CA ALA A 153 -27.05 -8.17 -7.54
C ALA A 153 -26.22 -6.98 -7.02
N ALA A 154 -26.71 -5.75 -7.16
CA ALA A 154 -26.05 -4.55 -6.66
C ALA A 154 -25.93 -4.55 -5.12
N VAL A 155 -26.98 -5.01 -4.40
CA VAL A 155 -26.95 -5.13 -2.95
C VAL A 155 -25.95 -6.19 -2.49
N LEU A 156 -25.96 -7.37 -3.12
CA LEU A 156 -24.99 -8.44 -2.80
C LEU A 156 -23.55 -8.00 -3.09
N ALA A 157 -23.32 -7.33 -4.22
CA ALA A 157 -22.03 -6.74 -4.53
C ALA A 157 -21.61 -5.70 -3.48
N GLY A 158 -22.49 -4.79 -3.11
CA GLY A 158 -22.21 -3.79 -2.06
C GLY A 158 -21.87 -4.42 -0.71
N LEU A 159 -22.58 -5.47 -0.30
CA LEU A 159 -22.28 -6.22 0.92
C LEU A 159 -20.92 -6.92 0.83
N SER A 160 -20.58 -7.52 -0.31
CA SER A 160 -19.27 -8.16 -0.49
C SER A 160 -18.12 -7.14 -0.45
N LEU A 161 -18.28 -5.96 -1.06
CA LEU A 161 -17.32 -4.86 -0.97
C LEU A 161 -17.12 -4.38 0.47
N LEU A 162 -18.21 -4.29 1.25
CA LEU A 162 -18.12 -3.94 2.68
C LEU A 162 -17.28 -4.97 3.46
N VAL A 163 -17.46 -6.26 3.18
CA VAL A 163 -16.65 -7.33 3.79
C VAL A 163 -15.17 -7.15 3.42
N VAL A 164 -14.84 -6.85 2.15
CA VAL A 164 -13.46 -6.59 1.72
C VAL A 164 -12.86 -5.41 2.49
N VAL A 165 -13.58 -4.30 2.63
CA VAL A 165 -13.10 -3.12 3.38
C VAL A 165 -12.82 -3.45 4.84
N ILE A 166 -13.75 -4.16 5.51
CA ILE A 166 -13.59 -4.55 6.92
C ILE A 166 -12.38 -5.48 7.08
N TYR A 167 -12.25 -6.46 6.19
CA TYR A 167 -11.14 -7.41 6.20
C TYR A 167 -9.80 -6.70 6.00
N SER A 168 -9.65 -5.91 4.94
CA SER A 168 -8.39 -5.23 4.58
C SER A 168 -7.97 -4.18 5.61
N ASN A 169 -8.92 -3.64 6.40
CA ASN A 169 -8.60 -2.70 7.46
C ASN A 169 -8.14 -3.38 8.76
N ARG A 170 -8.40 -4.69 8.90
CA ARG A 170 -8.06 -5.49 10.09
C ARG A 170 -6.91 -6.47 9.89
N HIS A 171 -6.56 -6.82 8.65
CA HIS A 171 -5.54 -7.80 8.31
C HIS A 171 -4.53 -7.19 7.33
N LEU A 172 -3.41 -7.88 7.12
CA LEU A 172 -2.50 -7.55 6.04
C LEU A 172 -3.21 -7.67 4.68
N PRO A 173 -2.77 -6.93 3.66
CA PRO A 173 -3.33 -7.01 2.32
C PRO A 173 -3.41 -8.46 1.81
N ILE A 174 -4.52 -8.80 1.14
CA ILE A 174 -4.69 -10.13 0.53
C ILE A 174 -3.64 -10.35 -0.56
N MET A 175 -3.33 -9.30 -1.30
CA MET A 175 -2.27 -9.24 -2.31
C MET A 175 -1.30 -8.13 -1.90
N ASP A 176 -0.03 -8.46 -1.84
CA ASP A 176 1.04 -7.50 -1.61
C ASP A 176 1.62 -7.10 -2.97
N PHE A 177 1.59 -5.79 -3.27
CA PHE A 177 2.13 -5.22 -4.49
C PHE A 177 3.43 -4.45 -4.23
N THR A 178 4.00 -4.58 -3.04
CA THR A 178 5.22 -3.89 -2.66
C THR A 178 6.45 -4.66 -3.12
N ALA A 179 7.59 -3.99 -3.13
CA ALA A 179 8.87 -4.65 -3.39
C ALA A 179 9.20 -5.76 -2.38
N PHE A 180 8.67 -5.64 -1.14
CA PHE A 180 8.78 -6.67 -0.11
C PHE A 180 7.63 -7.68 -0.21
N ASP A 181 7.48 -8.33 -1.33
CA ASP A 181 6.53 -9.42 -1.49
C ASP A 181 7.15 -10.77 -1.08
N TRP A 182 6.34 -11.79 -0.83
CA TRP A 182 6.82 -13.12 -0.46
C TRP A 182 7.73 -13.71 -1.54
N GLY A 183 8.88 -14.23 -1.12
CA GLY A 183 9.94 -14.70 -2.01
C GLY A 183 10.84 -13.57 -2.52
N ALA A 184 10.65 -12.33 -2.05
CA ALA A 184 11.57 -11.24 -2.36
C ALA A 184 12.90 -11.46 -1.61
N GLU A 185 14.01 -11.40 -2.33
CA GLU A 185 15.36 -11.52 -1.79
C GLU A 185 15.91 -10.14 -1.46
N LEU A 186 16.46 -9.96 -0.27
CA LEU A 186 17.07 -8.70 0.12
C LEU A 186 18.35 -8.44 -0.67
N TYR A 187 18.54 -7.18 -1.07
CA TYR A 187 19.76 -6.77 -1.77
C TYR A 187 21.04 -7.07 -0.97
N ALA A 188 21.01 -6.99 0.36
CA ALA A 188 22.13 -7.29 1.24
C ALA A 188 22.53 -8.78 1.25
N SER A 189 21.73 -9.70 0.74
CA SER A 189 22.07 -11.12 0.56
C SER A 189 22.86 -11.38 -0.71
N LEU A 190 22.88 -10.42 -1.63
CA LEU A 190 23.68 -10.46 -2.85
C LEU A 190 25.13 -10.10 -2.54
N ASP A 191 26.06 -10.49 -3.39
CA ASP A 191 27.52 -10.43 -3.23
C ASP A 191 28.09 -9.21 -2.46
N ASP A 192 29.19 -9.43 -1.73
CA ASP A 192 29.86 -8.46 -0.86
C ASP A 192 30.28 -7.14 -1.54
N GLU A 193 30.67 -7.17 -2.81
CA GLU A 193 31.05 -5.96 -3.57
C GLU A 193 29.84 -5.06 -3.85
N VAL A 194 28.67 -5.65 -4.02
CA VAL A 194 27.42 -4.95 -4.32
C VAL A 194 26.83 -4.32 -3.06
N ALA A 195 26.96 -4.99 -1.92
CA ALA A 195 26.46 -4.50 -0.62
C ALA A 195 27.33 -3.36 -0.03
N ALA A 196 28.65 -3.35 -0.31
CA ALA A 196 29.57 -2.36 0.23
C ALA A 196 29.43 -0.94 -0.36
N ASP A 197 28.80 -0.80 -1.52
CA ASP A 197 28.66 0.49 -2.24
C ASP A 197 27.36 1.26 -1.87
N ASN A 198 26.54 0.72 -0.97
CA ASN A 198 25.28 1.30 -0.56
C ASN A 198 25.44 2.25 0.63
N HIS A 199 25.76 3.49 0.36
CA HIS A 199 25.76 4.54 1.37
C HIS A 199 24.38 5.21 1.45
N TYR A 200 23.47 4.60 2.23
CA TYR A 200 22.21 5.23 2.62
C TYR A 200 22.48 6.25 3.74
N LYS A 201 21.85 7.41 3.61
CA LYS A 201 21.88 8.42 4.66
C LYS A 201 20.44 8.63 5.17
N ALA A 202 20.24 8.44 6.47
CA ALA A 202 18.96 8.75 7.09
C ALA A 202 18.78 10.28 7.11
N ALA A 203 17.61 10.73 6.66
CA ALA A 203 17.18 12.12 6.67
C ALA A 203 16.01 12.28 7.64
N TYR A 204 16.20 13.08 8.68
CA TYR A 204 15.18 13.29 9.71
C TYR A 204 14.30 14.46 9.31
N VAL A 205 13.02 14.19 9.08
CA VAL A 205 12.03 15.20 8.69
C VAL A 205 11.33 15.72 9.93
N TYR A 206 11.42 17.01 10.14
CA TYR A 206 10.74 17.75 11.19
C TYR A 206 9.79 18.76 10.59
N GLN A 207 8.76 19.15 11.34
CA GLN A 207 7.77 20.14 10.93
C GLN A 207 7.71 21.29 11.94
N LYS A 208 7.64 22.52 11.40
CA LYS A 208 7.38 23.75 12.16
C LYS A 208 6.48 24.66 11.33
N ASP A 209 5.41 25.17 11.91
CA ASP A 209 4.46 26.09 11.27
C ASP A 209 3.93 25.58 9.92
N GLY A 210 3.69 24.27 9.82
CA GLY A 210 3.19 23.62 8.59
C GLY A 210 4.24 23.39 7.50
N LYS A 211 5.51 23.74 7.71
CA LYS A 211 6.61 23.50 6.77
C LYS A 211 7.47 22.35 7.23
N GLU A 212 7.80 21.44 6.32
CA GLU A 212 8.76 20.36 6.58
C GLU A 212 10.18 20.85 6.34
N GLY A 213 11.10 20.48 7.23
CA GLY A 213 12.55 20.64 7.10
C GLY A 213 13.24 19.28 7.21
N VAL A 214 14.32 19.09 6.44
CA VAL A 214 15.11 17.85 6.41
C VAL A 214 16.45 18.10 7.12
N PHE A 215 16.79 17.24 8.08
CA PHE A 215 17.95 17.40 8.95
C PHE A 215 18.77 16.10 8.99
N ASP A 216 20.06 16.22 9.23
CA ASP A 216 20.97 15.09 9.50
C ASP A 216 20.94 14.76 10.99
N LEU A 217 21.29 13.52 11.39
CA LEU A 217 21.38 13.11 12.79
C LEU A 217 22.33 14.01 13.61
N THR A 218 23.40 14.50 12.98
CA THR A 218 24.42 15.38 13.61
C THR A 218 23.99 16.84 13.75
N ALA A 219 22.89 17.23 13.08
CA ALA A 219 22.40 18.61 13.02
C ALA A 219 20.87 18.68 13.17
N LEU A 220 20.34 18.00 14.19
CA LEU A 220 18.92 18.02 14.49
C LEU A 220 18.45 19.41 14.92
N PRO A 221 17.20 19.81 14.59
CA PRO A 221 16.65 21.12 14.93
C PRO A 221 16.35 21.22 16.43
N ASP A 222 16.09 22.44 16.88
CA ASP A 222 15.72 22.72 18.26
C ASP A 222 14.33 22.18 18.65
N SER A 223 13.96 22.26 19.92
CA SER A 223 12.70 21.77 20.49
C SER A 223 11.42 22.43 19.94
N THR A 224 11.55 23.47 19.10
CA THR A 224 10.39 24.14 18.45
C THR A 224 9.91 23.39 17.22
N TRP A 225 10.68 22.41 16.76
CA TRP A 225 10.34 21.54 15.63
C TRP A 225 9.78 20.22 16.15
N THR A 226 8.75 19.71 15.48
CA THR A 226 8.15 18.42 15.79
C THR A 226 8.65 17.37 14.81
N PHE A 227 9.18 16.25 15.32
CA PHE A 227 9.59 15.12 14.49
C PHE A 227 8.40 14.53 13.75
N VAL A 228 8.55 14.27 12.46
CA VAL A 228 7.52 13.68 11.59
C VAL A 228 7.88 12.26 11.20
N ARG A 229 9.05 12.04 10.60
CA ARG A 229 9.51 10.74 10.09
C ARG A 229 11.00 10.74 9.79
N VAL A 230 11.52 9.52 9.56
CA VAL A 230 12.83 9.32 8.92
C VAL A 230 12.60 8.95 7.46
N ASP A 231 13.28 9.64 6.55
CA ASP A 231 13.34 9.31 5.12
C ASP A 231 14.77 8.86 4.79
N THR A 232 14.94 8.06 3.73
CA THR A 232 16.27 7.67 3.24
C THR A 232 16.65 8.53 2.04
N VAL A 233 17.82 9.15 2.09
CA VAL A 233 18.36 9.87 0.94
C VAL A 233 19.35 8.96 0.21
N PHE A 234 19.00 8.57 -1.00
CA PHE A 234 19.88 7.81 -1.87
C PHE A 234 21.05 8.67 -2.34
N ARG A 235 22.28 8.26 -2.08
CA ARG A 235 23.39 8.69 -2.91
C ARG A 235 23.32 7.86 -4.21
N LYS A 236 23.13 8.55 -5.31
CA LYS A 236 23.07 7.99 -6.65
C LYS A 236 24.45 7.42 -7.01
N THR A 237 24.65 6.13 -6.77
CA THR A 237 25.77 5.36 -7.33
C THR A 237 25.17 4.23 -8.13
N THR A 238 25.59 4.13 -9.37
CA THR A 238 25.44 3.10 -10.39
C THR A 238 24.42 1.97 -10.13
N ALA A 239 23.38 1.95 -10.96
CA ALA A 239 22.56 0.79 -11.35
C ALA A 239 22.33 -0.26 -10.24
N VAL A 240 21.65 0.13 -9.16
CA VAL A 240 20.92 -0.83 -8.34
C VAL A 240 19.79 -1.34 -9.22
N SER A 241 19.73 -2.64 -9.49
CA SER A 241 18.62 -3.23 -10.20
C SER A 241 17.35 -2.95 -9.38
N GLU A 242 16.30 -2.44 -10.02
CA GLU A 242 15.02 -2.17 -9.39
C GLU A 242 14.34 -3.45 -8.87
N ASP A 243 14.98 -4.60 -9.07
CA ASP A 243 14.43 -5.93 -8.85
C ASP A 243 14.53 -6.44 -7.41
N TYR A 244 15.42 -5.84 -6.58
CA TYR A 244 15.67 -6.31 -5.21
C TYR A 244 15.32 -5.25 -4.15
N PRO A 245 14.48 -5.57 -3.14
CA PRO A 245 14.17 -4.64 -2.08
C PRO A 245 15.38 -4.43 -1.16
N ILE A 246 15.53 -3.19 -0.73
CA ILE A 246 16.59 -2.76 0.17
C ILE A 246 15.98 -2.52 1.53
N LEU A 247 16.52 -3.21 2.56
CA LEU A 247 16.20 -2.98 3.96
C LEU A 247 17.43 -2.43 4.66
N SER A 248 17.52 -1.09 4.71
CA SER A 248 18.63 -0.39 5.35
C SER A 248 18.23 0.13 6.73
N PHE A 249 19.04 -0.16 7.76
CA PHE A 249 18.80 0.26 9.13
C PHE A 249 20.10 0.44 9.90
N SER A 250 20.08 1.34 10.87
CA SER A 250 21.24 1.66 11.71
C SER A 250 20.96 1.48 13.20
N ASP A 251 22.00 1.40 14.01
CA ASP A 251 21.91 1.55 15.45
C ASP A 251 21.74 3.02 15.88
N ALA A 252 21.77 3.29 17.19
CA ALA A 252 21.63 4.63 17.75
C ALA A 252 22.82 5.55 17.42
N ASP A 253 23.98 4.99 17.11
CA ASP A 253 25.20 5.71 16.74
C ASP A 253 25.28 5.99 15.23
N GLY A 254 24.28 5.49 14.45
CA GLY A 254 24.20 5.67 13.00
C GLY A 254 25.02 4.67 12.20
N VAL A 255 25.50 3.58 12.81
CA VAL A 255 26.18 2.49 12.10
C VAL A 255 25.17 1.57 11.46
N TYR A 256 25.31 1.29 10.19
CA TYR A 256 24.38 0.45 9.42
C TYR A 256 24.66 -1.04 9.62
N HIS A 257 23.57 -1.83 9.72
CA HIS A 257 23.60 -3.25 10.02
C HIS A 257 22.75 -4.08 9.02
N ASP A 258 22.65 -3.65 7.77
CA ASP A 258 21.76 -4.20 6.74
C ASP A 258 21.90 -5.72 6.57
N ARG A 259 23.12 -6.26 6.70
CA ARG A 259 23.41 -7.69 6.60
C ARG A 259 22.76 -8.55 7.69
N MET A 260 22.49 -7.97 8.86
CA MET A 260 21.83 -8.74 9.94
C MET A 260 20.46 -9.27 9.54
N ALA A 261 19.77 -8.62 8.60
CA ALA A 261 18.47 -9.09 8.10
C ALA A 261 18.60 -10.14 6.99
N ALA A 262 19.79 -10.31 6.43
CA ALA A 262 20.07 -11.20 5.30
C ALA A 262 20.71 -12.54 5.70
N GLU A 263 21.01 -12.77 6.97
CA GLU A 263 21.74 -13.95 7.44
C GLU A 263 20.90 -14.75 8.47
N GLY A 264 20.63 -16.01 8.18
CA GLY A 264 19.93 -16.92 9.06
C GLY A 264 18.42 -16.66 9.17
N ASN A 265 17.84 -17.09 10.29
CA ASN A 265 16.40 -16.94 10.59
C ASN A 265 16.14 -15.59 11.30
N VAL A 266 15.71 -14.59 10.57
CA VAL A 266 15.51 -13.24 11.10
C VAL A 266 14.06 -12.82 11.02
N VAL A 267 13.54 -12.28 12.11
CA VAL A 267 12.20 -11.67 12.13
C VAL A 267 12.32 -10.18 12.39
N VAL A 268 11.97 -9.39 11.41
CA VAL A 268 11.91 -7.93 11.51
C VAL A 268 10.54 -7.51 12.03
N LEU A 269 10.52 -6.85 13.18
CA LEU A 269 9.33 -6.23 13.77
C LEU A 269 9.30 -4.75 13.38
N SER A 270 8.40 -4.37 12.49
CA SER A 270 8.36 -3.04 11.86
C SER A 270 7.50 -2.06 12.65
N VAL A 271 8.09 -1.06 13.30
CA VAL A 271 7.39 0.00 14.05
C VAL A 271 7.56 1.33 13.33
N TYR A 272 6.64 1.65 12.43
CA TYR A 272 6.68 2.90 11.66
C TYR A 272 5.95 4.09 12.32
N ASP A 273 5.07 3.85 13.29
CA ASP A 273 4.39 4.88 14.11
C ASP A 273 4.59 4.56 15.61
N VAL A 274 5.62 5.13 16.18
CA VAL A 274 6.03 4.90 17.59
C VAL A 274 4.94 5.34 18.57
N ALA A 275 4.19 6.40 18.25
CA ALA A 275 3.13 6.92 19.12
C ALA A 275 1.92 5.98 19.23
N LYS A 276 1.70 5.15 18.20
CA LYS A 276 0.59 4.18 18.14
C LYS A 276 1.06 2.73 18.19
N ALA A 277 2.34 2.51 18.50
CA ALA A 277 2.90 1.17 18.54
C ALA A 277 2.34 0.36 19.71
N PRO A 278 1.86 -0.87 19.46
CA PRO A 278 1.39 -1.76 20.53
C PRO A 278 2.58 -2.49 21.17
N TRP A 279 3.40 -1.76 21.95
CA TRP A 279 4.68 -2.22 22.48
C TRP A 279 4.61 -3.53 23.26
N GLU A 280 3.49 -3.82 23.95
CA GLU A 280 3.31 -5.11 24.62
C GLU A 280 3.31 -6.27 23.64
N ARG A 281 2.61 -6.13 22.50
CA ARG A 281 2.60 -7.13 21.45
C ARG A 281 3.97 -7.27 20.75
N VAL A 282 4.66 -6.15 20.55
CA VAL A 282 6.01 -6.17 19.97
C VAL A 282 6.96 -6.95 20.89
N ARG A 283 6.88 -6.77 22.22
CA ARG A 283 7.66 -7.56 23.20
C ARG A 283 7.31 -9.04 23.17
N GLU A 284 6.02 -9.35 23.12
CA GLU A 284 5.52 -10.72 23.00
C GLU A 284 6.12 -11.42 21.77
N HIS A 285 6.07 -10.75 20.61
CA HIS A 285 6.65 -11.27 19.36
C HIS A 285 8.18 -11.38 19.46
N TYR A 286 8.86 -10.38 20.02
CA TYR A 286 10.31 -10.40 20.21
C TYR A 286 10.76 -11.64 21.01
N HIS A 287 10.14 -11.86 22.16
CA HIS A 287 10.47 -13.00 23.01
C HIS A 287 10.07 -14.35 22.39
N ALA A 288 8.96 -14.39 21.65
CA ALA A 288 8.53 -15.61 20.97
C ALA A 288 9.52 -16.03 19.87
N VAL A 289 10.03 -15.07 19.09
CA VAL A 289 11.05 -15.32 18.07
C VAL A 289 12.34 -15.78 18.69
N LEU A 290 12.80 -15.11 19.77
CA LEU A 290 14.02 -15.49 20.48
C LEU A 290 13.92 -16.91 21.07
N ASN A 291 12.79 -17.23 21.70
CA ASN A 291 12.55 -18.58 22.28
C ASN A 291 12.45 -19.66 21.21
N ALA A 292 12.03 -19.34 20.00
CA ALA A 292 11.99 -20.25 18.86
C ALA A 292 13.36 -20.45 18.18
N GLY A 293 14.39 -19.72 18.60
CA GLY A 293 15.76 -19.82 18.06
C GLY A 293 16.03 -18.92 16.85
N GLY A 294 15.16 -17.96 16.54
CA GLY A 294 15.38 -16.94 15.52
C GLY A 294 15.98 -15.66 16.10
N MET A 295 16.40 -14.75 15.22
CA MET A 295 16.92 -13.42 15.58
C MET A 295 15.83 -12.37 15.39
N PRO A 296 15.27 -11.79 16.48
CA PRO A 296 14.33 -10.69 16.37
C PRO A 296 15.06 -9.35 16.19
N LEU A 297 14.68 -8.58 15.16
CA LEU A 297 15.13 -7.20 14.93
C LEU A 297 13.95 -6.24 15.07
N VAL A 298 14.00 -5.32 16.02
CA VAL A 298 12.97 -4.29 16.19
C VAL A 298 13.42 -3.04 15.45
N LEU A 299 12.81 -2.75 14.31
CA LEU A 299 13.11 -1.56 13.51
C LEU A 299 12.07 -0.48 13.77
N VAL A 300 12.54 0.74 14.10
CA VAL A 300 11.67 1.86 14.44
C VAL A 300 11.94 3.07 13.53
N SER A 301 10.86 3.78 13.14
CA SER A 301 11.00 5.08 12.48
C SER A 301 10.91 6.18 13.52
N ALA A 302 12.06 6.48 14.14
CA ALA A 302 12.19 7.45 15.22
C ALA A 302 13.59 8.06 15.22
N VAL A 303 13.75 9.10 16.05
CA VAL A 303 15.08 9.63 16.37
C VAL A 303 15.65 8.86 17.55
N PRO A 304 16.93 8.49 17.53
CA PRO A 304 17.58 7.91 18.71
C PRO A 304 17.38 8.77 19.96
N GLY A 305 17.00 8.13 21.09
CA GLY A 305 16.74 8.83 22.34
C GLY A 305 15.33 9.41 22.52
N ASP A 306 14.40 9.17 21.58
CA ASP A 306 12.98 9.53 21.77
C ASP A 306 12.43 8.87 23.06
N VAL A 307 11.84 9.68 23.92
CA VAL A 307 11.30 9.24 25.22
C VAL A 307 10.17 8.21 25.13
N ARG A 308 9.54 8.08 23.97
CA ARG A 308 8.46 7.14 23.70
C ARG A 308 8.96 5.73 23.41
N LEU A 309 10.26 5.57 23.18
CA LEU A 309 10.87 4.28 22.85
C LEU A 309 11.04 3.42 24.10
N PRO A 310 10.79 2.12 24.04
CA PRO A 310 11.07 1.19 25.13
C PRO A 310 12.57 1.08 25.35
N LYS A 311 12.99 0.99 26.63
CA LYS A 311 14.40 0.85 27.02
C LYS A 311 14.84 -0.61 27.17
N ASP A 312 13.89 -1.51 27.13
CA ASP A 312 14.06 -2.94 27.39
C ASP A 312 14.23 -3.78 26.10
N LEU A 313 14.11 -3.15 24.93
CA LEU A 313 14.31 -3.81 23.63
C LEU A 313 15.52 -3.20 22.90
N PRO A 314 16.33 -4.02 22.23
CA PRO A 314 17.33 -3.53 21.28
C PRO A 314 16.60 -2.95 20.06
N LEU A 315 16.83 -1.68 19.77
CA LEU A 315 16.16 -0.95 18.70
C LEU A 315 17.15 -0.56 17.64
N TYR A 316 16.72 -0.72 16.38
CA TYR A 316 17.40 -0.19 15.22
C TYR A 316 16.48 0.82 14.50
N TYR A 317 17.07 1.70 13.73
CA TYR A 317 16.40 2.85 13.15
C TYR A 317 16.37 2.71 11.62
N ALA A 318 15.17 2.83 11.04
CA ALA A 318 14.96 2.74 9.61
C ALA A 318 13.95 3.80 9.14
N ASP A 319 13.91 4.03 7.83
CA ASP A 319 12.99 5.02 7.29
C ASP A 319 11.52 4.56 7.35
N TYR A 320 10.63 5.55 7.45
CA TYR A 320 9.20 5.34 7.57
C TYR A 320 8.61 4.56 6.39
N LYS A 321 9.02 4.92 5.14
CA LYS A 321 8.45 4.34 3.92
C LYS A 321 8.86 2.87 3.79
N THR A 322 10.11 2.55 4.07
CA THR A 322 10.62 1.16 4.08
C THR A 322 9.86 0.31 5.10
N LEU A 323 9.73 0.77 6.34
CA LEU A 323 9.05 -0.02 7.39
C LEU A 323 7.57 -0.28 7.08
N ILE A 324 6.82 0.74 6.64
CA ILE A 324 5.40 0.59 6.33
C ILE A 324 5.18 -0.19 5.02
N THR A 325 6.19 -0.22 4.13
CA THR A 325 6.17 -1.03 2.90
C THR A 325 6.53 -2.48 3.21
N LEU A 326 7.50 -2.70 4.09
CA LEU A 326 7.88 -4.03 4.56
C LEU A 326 6.71 -4.72 5.26
N ASN A 327 6.04 -4.03 6.17
CA ASN A 327 4.85 -4.58 6.84
C ASN A 327 3.78 -3.49 7.07
N ARG A 328 2.59 -3.69 6.51
CA ARG A 328 1.45 -2.76 6.64
C ARG A 328 0.89 -2.68 8.07
N SER A 329 1.30 -3.57 8.98
CA SER A 329 0.91 -3.59 10.38
C SER A 329 1.99 -2.96 11.26
N ASN A 330 1.65 -1.91 12.00
CA ASN A 330 2.57 -1.28 12.95
C ASN A 330 2.94 -2.23 14.09
N GLY A 331 4.19 -2.68 14.15
CA GLY A 331 4.67 -3.74 15.04
C GLY A 331 4.48 -5.16 14.49
N GLY A 332 4.06 -5.31 13.23
CA GLY A 332 3.95 -6.62 12.57
C GLY A 332 5.31 -7.25 12.27
N GLY A 333 5.34 -8.58 12.16
CA GLY A 333 6.54 -9.35 11.87
C GLY A 333 6.69 -9.67 10.39
N SER A 334 7.94 -9.64 9.92
CA SER A 334 8.37 -10.08 8.59
C SER A 334 9.54 -11.04 8.76
N TYR A 335 9.33 -12.32 8.40
CA TYR A 335 10.32 -13.36 8.56
C TYR A 335 11.15 -13.53 7.29
N PHE A 336 12.46 -13.39 7.47
CA PHE A 336 13.48 -13.65 6.46
C PHE A 336 14.25 -14.92 6.81
N ASN A 337 14.53 -15.71 5.80
CA ASN A 337 15.46 -16.84 5.88
C ASN A 337 16.56 -16.61 4.85
N GLU A 338 17.82 -16.50 5.28
CA GLU A 338 18.98 -16.19 4.42
C GLU A 338 18.69 -15.02 3.44
N GLY A 339 18.00 -13.97 3.93
CA GLY A 339 17.64 -12.79 3.14
C GLY A 339 16.40 -12.92 2.27
N GLU A 340 15.82 -14.10 2.10
CA GLU A 340 14.55 -14.29 1.39
C GLU A 340 13.36 -14.04 2.34
N LEU A 341 12.41 -13.23 1.93
CA LEU A 341 11.19 -12.96 2.68
C LEU A 341 10.21 -14.11 2.58
N VAL A 342 10.13 -14.89 3.65
CA VAL A 342 9.33 -16.13 3.72
C VAL A 342 7.89 -15.86 4.12
N ASN A 343 7.67 -15.04 5.16
CA ASN A 343 6.32 -14.83 5.72
C ASN A 343 6.16 -13.45 6.34
N LYS A 344 4.90 -12.97 6.39
CA LYS A 344 4.50 -11.74 7.08
C LYS A 344 3.26 -11.99 7.91
N TRP A 345 3.18 -11.32 9.06
CA TRP A 345 1.97 -11.32 9.90
C TRP A 345 1.71 -9.97 10.56
N ASP A 346 0.47 -9.70 10.85
CA ASP A 346 0.12 -8.50 11.60
C ASP A 346 0.40 -8.67 13.10
N VAL A 347 0.54 -7.55 13.79
CA VAL A 347 0.91 -7.51 15.21
C VAL A 347 -0.08 -8.23 16.16
N ARG A 348 -1.28 -8.60 15.68
CA ARG A 348 -2.30 -9.32 16.48
C ARG A 348 -2.21 -10.83 16.36
N HIS A 349 -1.46 -11.32 15.37
CA HIS A 349 -1.43 -12.73 15.01
C HIS A 349 0.01 -13.24 14.98
N LEU A 350 0.50 -13.68 16.15
CA LEU A 350 1.79 -14.36 16.22
C LEU A 350 1.64 -15.77 15.60
N PRO A 351 2.53 -16.19 14.68
CA PRO A 351 2.52 -17.56 14.18
C PRO A 351 2.72 -18.59 15.29
N GLU A 352 1.93 -19.66 15.26
CA GLU A 352 1.96 -20.71 16.30
C GLU A 352 3.19 -21.64 16.18
N ASN A 353 3.77 -21.75 14.96
CA ASN A 353 4.78 -22.76 14.62
C ASN A 353 6.15 -22.17 14.27
N LEU A 354 6.53 -21.00 14.83
CA LEU A 354 7.82 -20.35 14.52
C LEU A 354 9.03 -21.28 14.66
N GLN A 355 9.07 -22.13 15.71
CA GLN A 355 10.17 -23.05 15.93
C GLN A 355 10.25 -24.12 14.82
N ALA A 356 9.12 -24.60 14.33
CA ALA A 356 9.07 -25.55 13.22
C ALA A 356 9.47 -24.88 11.89
N ASP A 357 9.01 -23.64 11.68
CA ASP A 357 9.37 -22.86 10.50
C ASP A 357 10.88 -22.57 10.45
N PHE A 358 11.53 -22.25 11.59
CA PHE A 358 12.97 -21.99 11.66
C PHE A 358 13.83 -23.25 11.52
N ALA A 359 13.27 -24.43 11.81
CA ALA A 359 13.93 -25.73 11.68
C ALA A 359 13.66 -26.41 10.31
N ALA A 360 12.75 -25.86 9.51
CA ALA A 360 12.38 -26.41 8.22
C ALA A 360 13.48 -26.18 7.17
N ASP A 361 13.51 -27.04 6.15
CA ASP A 361 14.36 -26.80 4.99
C ASP A 361 13.92 -25.51 4.29
N PRO A 362 14.86 -24.58 3.98
CA PRO A 362 14.54 -23.30 3.36
C PRO A 362 13.73 -23.42 2.06
N VAL A 363 14.03 -24.40 1.21
CA VAL A 363 13.36 -24.62 -0.08
C VAL A 363 11.92 -25.10 0.13
N ASP A 364 11.71 -26.02 1.06
CA ASP A 364 10.35 -26.52 1.38
C ASP A 364 9.50 -25.43 2.01
N LEU A 365 10.10 -24.63 2.88
CA LEU A 365 9.44 -23.52 3.56
C LEU A 365 9.03 -22.41 2.57
N SER A 366 9.95 -21.94 1.76
CA SER A 366 9.73 -20.94 0.71
C SER A 366 8.66 -21.42 -0.28
N THR A 367 8.76 -22.67 -0.75
CA THR A 367 7.75 -23.29 -1.63
C THR A 367 6.36 -23.31 -0.99
N HIS A 368 6.26 -23.67 0.30
CA HIS A 368 4.98 -23.69 1.02
C HIS A 368 4.32 -22.30 1.04
N TYR A 369 5.08 -21.25 1.36
CA TYR A 369 4.55 -19.90 1.44
C TYR A 369 4.25 -19.30 0.05
N ILE A 370 5.05 -19.60 -0.99
CA ILE A 370 4.78 -19.21 -2.38
C ILE A 370 3.46 -19.85 -2.88
N ILE A 371 3.24 -21.13 -2.60
CA ILE A 371 1.98 -21.81 -2.94
C ILE A 371 0.81 -21.13 -2.23
N ARG A 372 0.93 -20.82 -0.95
CA ARG A 372 -0.09 -20.16 -0.14
C ARG A 372 -0.44 -18.76 -0.71
N ARG A 373 0.56 -18.01 -1.12
CA ARG A 373 0.39 -16.74 -1.83
C ARG A 373 -0.37 -16.93 -3.14
N ARG A 374 0.07 -17.86 -3.98
CA ARG A 374 -0.60 -18.16 -5.26
C ARG A 374 -2.08 -18.50 -5.06
N LEU A 375 -2.41 -19.31 -4.06
CA LEU A 375 -3.80 -19.64 -3.71
C LEU A 375 -4.60 -18.42 -3.29
N ARG A 376 -4.03 -17.47 -2.53
CA ARG A 376 -4.70 -16.21 -2.17
C ARG A 376 -4.97 -15.36 -3.40
N THR A 377 -3.99 -15.20 -4.30
CA THR A 377 -4.15 -14.46 -5.56
C THR A 377 -5.22 -15.11 -6.45
N GLN A 378 -5.20 -16.43 -6.60
CA GLN A 378 -6.22 -17.16 -7.36
C GLN A 378 -7.61 -17.01 -6.75
N GLY A 379 -7.72 -17.12 -5.41
CA GLY A 379 -8.97 -16.89 -4.68
C GLY A 379 -9.54 -15.50 -4.94
N PHE A 380 -8.69 -14.48 -4.93
CA PHE A 380 -9.10 -13.12 -5.27
C PHE A 380 -9.54 -12.96 -6.73
N CYS A 381 -8.81 -13.56 -7.68
CA CYS A 381 -9.21 -13.55 -9.09
C CYS A 381 -10.57 -14.25 -9.30
N VAL A 382 -10.81 -15.38 -8.63
CA VAL A 382 -12.10 -16.08 -8.64
C VAL A 382 -13.20 -15.21 -8.02
N TYR A 383 -12.92 -14.55 -6.89
CA TYR A 383 -13.85 -13.59 -6.29
C TYR A 383 -14.22 -12.45 -7.26
N LEU A 384 -13.21 -11.85 -7.92
CA LEU A 384 -13.45 -10.78 -8.88
C LEU A 384 -14.29 -11.26 -10.08
N ALA A 385 -13.97 -12.43 -10.62
CA ALA A 385 -14.75 -13.04 -11.70
C ALA A 385 -16.21 -13.33 -11.25
N ALA A 386 -16.40 -13.90 -10.07
CA ALA A 386 -17.72 -14.17 -9.50
C ALA A 386 -18.51 -12.86 -9.28
N LEU A 387 -17.87 -11.83 -8.80
CA LEU A 387 -18.47 -10.50 -8.61
C LEU A 387 -18.92 -9.91 -9.96
N LEU A 388 -18.07 -9.97 -10.99
CA LEU A 388 -18.39 -9.49 -12.35
C LEU A 388 -19.53 -10.31 -12.99
N LEU A 389 -19.61 -11.61 -12.74
CA LEU A 389 -20.71 -12.45 -13.23
C LEU A 389 -22.03 -12.21 -12.46
N LEU A 390 -21.95 -11.86 -11.18
CA LEU A 390 -23.12 -11.55 -10.36
C LEU A 390 -23.79 -10.25 -10.82
N ILE A 391 -23.06 -9.25 -11.21
CA ILE A 391 -23.54 -7.90 -11.55
C ILE A 391 -23.69 -7.67 -13.06
#